data_f9066037c5e8e5cd2d7ed99a6c5623ba
#
_entry.id   f9066037c5e8e5cd2d7ed99a6c5623ba
#
_cell.length_a   1.000
_cell.length_b   1.000
_cell.length_c   1.000
_cell.angle_alpha   90.00
_cell.angle_beta   90.00
_cell.angle_gamma   90.00
#
_symmetry.space_group_name_H-M   'P 1'
#
loop_
_entity.id
_entity.type
_entity.pdbx_description
1 polymer ?
#
loop_
_entity_poly.entity_id
_entity_poly.type
_entity_poly.pdbx_seq_one_letter_code
_entity_poly.pdbx_strand_id
1 'polypeptide(L)'
;MGQEKKLALITGAGRGIGKVIALQLAKSGADIALTDLNPELEDLKSELNKLGSKCLDFQVDVTDPEAIDKMVSEVVGSQGRIDILVNNAGITQDNLMMRMKAEQWSKVIDVNLNGVFHITRAVLKTMMKQRSGKIISISSVVGFSGNPG
;
A
#
# COMPACT_ATOMS: atom_id res chain seq x y z
N MET A 1 25.45 -17.70 5.68
CA MET A 1 24.67 -16.56 6.24
C MET A 1 23.61 -16.23 5.19
N GLY A 2 22.34 -16.55 5.48
CA GLY A 2 21.25 -16.24 4.56
C GLY A 2 21.10 -14.73 4.42
N GLN A 3 20.98 -14.25 3.20
CA GLN A 3 20.71 -12.84 2.92
C GLN A 3 19.36 -12.48 3.54
N GLU A 4 19.32 -11.48 4.41
CA GLU A 4 18.08 -11.03 5.05
C GLU A 4 17.10 -10.57 3.97
N LYS A 5 15.90 -11.17 3.94
CA LYS A 5 14.90 -10.83 2.92
C LYS A 5 14.44 -9.38 3.09
N LYS A 6 14.23 -8.70 1.98
CA LYS A 6 13.60 -7.37 1.97
C LYS A 6 12.12 -7.49 2.31
N LEU A 7 11.56 -6.49 2.97
CA LEU A 7 10.13 -6.38 3.24
C LEU A 7 9.50 -5.30 2.37
N ALA A 8 8.41 -5.64 1.69
CA ALA A 8 7.58 -4.70 0.95
C ALA A 8 6.22 -4.52 1.64
N LEU A 9 5.86 -3.27 1.92
CA LEU A 9 4.53 -2.87 2.37
C LEU A 9 3.74 -2.34 1.17
N ILE A 10 2.54 -2.91 0.92
CA ILE A 10 1.74 -2.60 -0.26
C ILE A 10 0.32 -2.25 0.18
N THR A 11 -0.18 -1.07 -0.22
CA THR A 11 -1.54 -0.64 0.06
C THR A 11 -2.49 -0.98 -1.08
N GLY A 12 -3.76 -1.29 -0.78
CA GLY A 12 -4.74 -1.71 -1.78
C GLY A 12 -4.34 -3.02 -2.46
N ALA A 13 -3.78 -3.96 -1.67
CA ALA A 13 -3.13 -5.16 -2.19
C ALA A 13 -4.09 -6.32 -2.47
N GLY A 14 -5.36 -6.23 -2.07
CA GLY A 14 -6.31 -7.34 -2.16
C GLY A 14 -6.70 -7.73 -3.59
N ARG A 15 -6.54 -6.84 -4.55
CA ARG A 15 -6.94 -7.08 -5.95
C ARG A 15 -6.11 -6.28 -6.97
N GLY A 16 -6.36 -6.57 -8.25
CA GLY A 16 -5.83 -5.76 -9.37
C GLY A 16 -4.32 -5.59 -9.34
N ILE A 17 -3.88 -4.35 -9.52
CA ILE A 17 -2.45 -4.00 -9.63
C ILE A 17 -1.70 -4.33 -8.35
N GLY A 18 -2.26 -4.01 -7.17
CA GLY A 18 -1.63 -4.26 -5.87
C GLY A 18 -1.36 -5.75 -5.64
N LYS A 19 -2.33 -6.63 -5.94
CA LYS A 19 -2.17 -8.09 -5.87
C LYS A 19 -1.02 -8.56 -6.77
N VAL A 20 -0.97 -8.09 -8.02
CA VAL A 20 0.09 -8.50 -8.98
C VAL A 20 1.46 -8.01 -8.51
N ILE A 21 1.57 -6.79 -7.99
CA ILE A 21 2.82 -6.26 -7.43
C ILE A 21 3.29 -7.12 -6.25
N ALA A 22 2.39 -7.50 -5.33
CA ALA A 22 2.72 -8.35 -4.19
C ALA A 22 3.31 -9.68 -4.65
N LEU A 23 2.67 -10.36 -5.61
CA LEU A 23 3.13 -11.63 -6.16
C LEU A 23 4.49 -11.50 -6.87
N GLN A 24 4.73 -10.42 -7.62
CA GLN A 24 6.00 -10.21 -8.31
C GLN A 24 7.15 -9.92 -7.34
N LEU A 25 6.91 -9.12 -6.30
CA LEU A 25 7.93 -8.86 -5.27
C LEU A 25 8.24 -10.12 -4.47
N ALA A 26 7.23 -10.93 -4.15
CA ALA A 26 7.43 -12.24 -3.50
C ALA A 26 8.27 -13.20 -4.37
N LYS A 27 7.98 -13.30 -5.67
CA LYS A 27 8.81 -14.07 -6.63
C LYS A 27 10.25 -13.58 -6.69
N SER A 28 10.47 -12.29 -6.44
CA SER A 28 11.82 -11.69 -6.37
C SER A 28 12.50 -11.89 -5.01
N GLY A 29 11.87 -12.65 -4.10
CA GLY A 29 12.44 -13.02 -2.80
C GLY A 29 12.12 -12.06 -1.65
N ALA A 30 11.18 -11.12 -1.82
CA ALA A 30 10.74 -10.25 -0.74
C ALA A 30 9.69 -10.92 0.16
N ASP A 31 9.70 -10.57 1.43
CA ASP A 31 8.56 -10.79 2.32
C ASP A 31 7.55 -9.64 2.14
N ILE A 32 6.27 -9.89 2.37
CA ILE A 32 5.19 -8.97 2.00
C ILE A 32 4.34 -8.62 3.22
N ALA A 33 4.11 -7.32 3.41
CA ALA A 33 3.04 -6.81 4.25
C ALA A 33 1.94 -6.21 3.35
N LEU A 34 0.73 -6.72 3.48
CA LEU A 34 -0.44 -6.30 2.71
C LEU A 34 -1.33 -5.43 3.57
N THR A 35 -1.89 -4.36 3.01
CA THR A 35 -3.03 -3.68 3.61
C THR A 35 -4.12 -3.40 2.57
N ASP A 36 -5.35 -3.67 2.96
CA ASP A 36 -6.55 -3.42 2.17
C ASP A 36 -7.73 -3.14 3.10
N LEU A 37 -8.79 -2.54 2.58
CA LEU A 37 -10.08 -2.45 3.29
C LEU A 37 -10.84 -3.79 3.28
N ASN A 38 -10.60 -4.62 2.26
CA ASN A 38 -11.19 -5.94 2.16
C ASN A 38 -10.44 -6.93 3.05
N PRO A 39 -11.11 -7.62 3.98
CA PRO A 39 -10.48 -8.63 4.84
C PRO A 39 -10.19 -9.96 4.11
N GLU A 40 -10.71 -10.18 2.91
CA GLU A 40 -10.58 -11.44 2.17
C GLU A 40 -9.22 -11.52 1.43
N LEU A 41 -8.14 -11.64 2.20
CA LEU A 41 -6.77 -11.76 1.67
C LEU A 41 -6.19 -13.18 1.76
N GLU A 42 -6.95 -14.16 2.27
CA GLU A 42 -6.46 -15.51 2.55
C GLU A 42 -5.92 -16.23 1.29
N ASP A 43 -6.59 -16.10 0.14
CA ASP A 43 -6.13 -16.69 -1.11
C ASP A 43 -4.78 -16.10 -1.54
N LEU A 44 -4.65 -14.78 -1.49
CA LEU A 44 -3.40 -14.10 -1.82
C LEU A 44 -2.28 -14.49 -0.84
N LYS A 45 -2.59 -14.56 0.44
CA LYS A 45 -1.68 -14.98 1.49
C LYS A 45 -1.17 -16.42 1.25
N SER A 46 -2.09 -17.33 0.88
CA SER A 46 -1.74 -18.70 0.49
C SER A 46 -0.81 -18.74 -0.74
N GLU A 47 -1.11 -17.94 -1.76
CA GLU A 47 -0.25 -17.82 -2.96
C GLU A 47 1.16 -17.31 -2.59
N LEU A 48 1.26 -16.28 -1.74
CA LEU A 48 2.53 -15.71 -1.29
C LEU A 48 3.35 -16.72 -0.48
N ASN A 49 2.70 -17.46 0.42
CA ASN A 49 3.36 -18.50 1.21
C ASN A 49 3.92 -19.63 0.33
N LYS A 50 3.20 -20.04 -0.72
CA LYS A 50 3.70 -21.01 -1.72
C LYS A 50 4.95 -20.53 -2.46
N LEU A 51 5.13 -19.22 -2.60
CA LEU A 51 6.34 -18.61 -3.16
C LEU A 51 7.49 -18.49 -2.14
N GLY A 52 7.28 -18.96 -0.91
CA GLY A 52 8.26 -18.86 0.18
C GLY A 52 8.37 -17.48 0.79
N SER A 53 7.44 -16.56 0.50
CA SER A 53 7.36 -15.24 1.10
C SER A 53 6.56 -15.31 2.40
N LYS A 54 7.08 -14.71 3.48
CA LYS A 54 6.27 -14.44 4.67
C LYS A 54 5.27 -13.36 4.33
N CYS A 55 4.03 -13.52 4.76
CA CYS A 55 2.97 -12.55 4.53
C CYS A 55 2.37 -12.08 5.84
N LEU A 56 2.36 -10.78 6.05
CA LEU A 56 1.57 -10.09 7.07
C LEU A 56 0.41 -9.40 6.36
N ASP A 57 -0.78 -9.46 6.92
CA ASP A 57 -1.99 -8.85 6.36
C ASP A 57 -2.69 -7.99 7.41
N PHE A 58 -3.17 -6.84 6.96
CA PHE A 58 -3.82 -5.84 7.80
C PHE A 58 -5.05 -5.28 7.10
N GLN A 59 -6.15 -5.19 7.82
CA GLN A 59 -7.32 -4.44 7.38
C GLN A 59 -7.20 -3.01 7.88
N VAL A 60 -6.76 -2.10 7.01
CA VAL A 60 -6.52 -0.70 7.39
C VAL A 60 -7.04 0.23 6.30
N ASP A 61 -7.79 1.26 6.71
CA ASP A 61 -8.13 2.39 5.86
C ASP A 61 -6.94 3.36 5.79
N VAL A 62 -6.48 3.66 4.57
CA VAL A 62 -5.37 4.60 4.35
C VAL A 62 -5.72 6.05 4.75
N THR A 63 -6.99 6.33 5.00
CA THR A 63 -7.45 7.64 5.50
C THR A 63 -7.40 7.75 7.03
N ASP A 64 -7.11 6.65 7.74
CA ASP A 64 -6.98 6.60 9.21
C ASP A 64 -5.49 6.61 9.63
N PRO A 65 -4.94 7.75 10.04
CA PRO A 65 -3.52 7.85 10.41
C PRO A 65 -3.17 7.05 11.67
N GLU A 66 -4.09 6.86 12.62
CA GLU A 66 -3.83 6.11 13.85
C GLU A 66 -3.74 4.61 13.55
N ALA A 67 -4.65 4.09 12.74
CA ALA A 67 -4.61 2.69 12.28
C ALA A 67 -3.35 2.40 11.47
N ILE A 68 -2.91 3.35 10.63
CA ILE A 68 -1.65 3.27 9.87
C ILE A 68 -0.44 3.21 10.81
N ASP A 69 -0.34 4.12 11.77
CA ASP A 69 0.79 4.19 12.70
C ASP A 69 0.88 2.88 13.53
N LYS A 70 -0.25 2.32 13.94
CA LYS A 70 -0.33 1.03 14.62
C LYS A 70 0.15 -0.11 13.72
N MET A 71 -0.36 -0.21 12.50
CA MET A 71 0.05 -1.22 11.52
C MET A 71 1.55 -1.16 11.25
N VAL A 72 2.09 0.02 10.96
CA VAL A 72 3.54 0.19 10.69
C VAL A 72 4.37 -0.22 11.91
N SER A 73 3.90 0.11 13.12
CA SER A 73 4.57 -0.32 14.37
C SER A 73 4.59 -1.85 14.52
N GLU A 74 3.50 -2.53 14.19
CA GLU A 74 3.42 -4.00 14.22
C GLU A 74 4.33 -4.63 13.17
N VAL A 75 4.34 -4.10 11.95
CA VAL A 75 5.24 -4.57 10.87
C VAL A 75 6.69 -4.42 11.30
N VAL A 76 7.09 -3.25 11.81
CA VAL A 76 8.45 -3.01 12.26
C VAL A 76 8.81 -3.84 13.49
N GLY A 77 7.87 -4.02 14.43
CA GLY A 77 8.06 -4.85 15.62
C GLY A 77 8.33 -6.32 15.30
N SER A 78 7.67 -6.86 14.26
CA SER A 78 7.80 -8.26 13.86
C SER A 78 8.92 -8.54 12.85
N GLN A 79 9.22 -7.61 11.94
CA GLN A 79 10.16 -7.81 10.84
C GLN A 79 11.43 -6.94 10.95
N GLY A 80 11.43 -5.94 11.83
CA GLY A 80 12.55 -5.04 12.05
C GLY A 80 12.82 -4.02 10.95
N ARG A 81 12.13 -4.12 9.80
CA ARG A 81 12.44 -3.33 8.60
C ARG A 81 11.23 -3.11 7.69
N ILE A 82 11.30 -2.06 6.87
CA ILE A 82 10.47 -1.85 5.67
C ILE A 82 11.40 -1.32 4.59
N ASP A 83 11.59 -2.08 3.50
CA ASP A 83 12.52 -1.71 2.42
C ASP A 83 11.83 -1.08 1.23
N ILE A 84 10.59 -1.48 0.99
CA ILE A 84 9.80 -1.03 -0.15
C ILE A 84 8.42 -0.63 0.36
N LEU A 85 7.99 0.58 0.03
CA LEU A 85 6.59 1.01 0.18
C LEU A 85 5.99 1.15 -1.20
N VAL A 86 4.83 0.53 -1.42
CA VAL A 86 4.02 0.72 -2.63
C VAL A 86 2.68 1.35 -2.24
N ASN A 87 2.54 2.64 -2.52
CA ASN A 87 1.29 3.36 -2.42
C ASN A 87 0.46 3.04 -3.66
N ASN A 88 -0.44 2.06 -3.55
CA ASN A 88 -1.30 1.61 -4.64
C ASN A 88 -2.80 1.78 -4.32
N ALA A 89 -3.18 1.88 -3.04
CA ALA A 89 -4.56 2.16 -2.68
C ALA A 89 -5.07 3.43 -3.36
N GLY A 90 -6.22 3.34 -3.98
CA GLY A 90 -6.83 4.46 -4.69
C GLY A 90 -8.26 4.16 -5.12
N ILE A 91 -9.03 5.21 -5.31
CA ILE A 91 -10.42 5.17 -5.78
C ILE A 91 -10.64 6.18 -6.89
N THR A 92 -11.70 5.98 -7.65
CA THR A 92 -12.26 6.96 -8.58
C THR A 92 -13.70 7.30 -8.17
N GLN A 93 -14.11 8.53 -8.46
CA GLN A 93 -15.49 9.03 -8.27
C GLN A 93 -15.82 9.95 -9.45
N ASP A 94 -15.95 9.32 -10.63
CA ASP A 94 -16.16 10.06 -11.87
C ASP A 94 -17.55 10.72 -11.91
N ASN A 95 -17.60 12.02 -12.16
CA ASN A 95 -18.81 12.79 -12.34
C ASN A 95 -18.51 14.09 -13.11
N LEU A 96 -19.52 14.68 -13.76
CA LEU A 96 -19.40 16.02 -14.33
C LEU A 96 -19.16 17.02 -13.20
N MET A 97 -18.21 17.95 -13.36
CA MET A 97 -17.82 18.91 -12.31
C MET A 97 -19.03 19.64 -11.72
N MET A 98 -19.99 20.08 -12.56
CA MET A 98 -21.20 20.78 -12.11
C MET A 98 -22.21 19.91 -11.35
N ARG A 99 -22.03 18.59 -11.35
CA ARG A 99 -22.87 17.60 -10.63
C ARG A 99 -22.11 16.89 -9.51
N MET A 100 -20.81 17.09 -9.44
CA MET A 100 -19.96 16.46 -8.44
C MET A 100 -20.29 17.03 -7.06
N LYS A 101 -20.53 16.14 -6.10
CA LYS A 101 -20.73 16.53 -4.70
C LYS A 101 -19.38 16.71 -4.01
N ALA A 102 -19.34 17.61 -3.03
CA ALA A 102 -18.13 17.88 -2.26
C ALA A 102 -17.57 16.60 -1.59
N GLU A 103 -18.46 15.71 -1.14
CA GLU A 103 -18.09 14.44 -0.50
C GLU A 103 -17.38 13.49 -1.48
N GLN A 104 -17.79 13.49 -2.76
CA GLN A 104 -17.13 12.67 -3.80
C GLN A 104 -15.71 13.17 -4.04
N TRP A 105 -15.54 14.49 -4.15
CA TRP A 105 -14.25 15.13 -4.27
C TRP A 105 -13.36 14.83 -3.06
N SER A 106 -13.83 15.14 -1.85
CA SER A 106 -13.07 14.94 -0.61
C SER A 106 -12.63 13.50 -0.46
N LYS A 107 -13.51 12.53 -0.73
CA LYS A 107 -13.19 11.11 -0.62
C LYS A 107 -12.03 10.70 -1.54
N VAL A 108 -11.98 11.22 -2.76
CA VAL A 108 -10.87 10.94 -3.69
C VAL A 108 -9.57 11.54 -3.18
N ILE A 109 -9.61 12.79 -2.71
CA ILE A 109 -8.43 13.47 -2.13
C ILE A 109 -7.95 12.74 -0.87
N ASP A 110 -8.86 12.32 0.01
CA ASP A 110 -8.51 11.66 1.25
C ASP A 110 -7.81 10.31 1.00
N VAL A 111 -8.32 9.52 0.08
CA VAL A 111 -7.70 8.21 -0.24
C VAL A 111 -6.43 8.38 -1.09
N ASN A 112 -6.53 9.12 -2.22
CA ASN A 112 -5.48 9.11 -3.24
C ASN A 112 -4.32 10.05 -2.93
N LEU A 113 -4.51 11.06 -2.07
CA LEU A 113 -3.49 12.04 -1.72
C LEU A 113 -3.13 11.99 -0.23
N ASN A 114 -4.11 12.19 0.66
CA ASN A 114 -3.87 12.18 2.09
C ASN A 114 -3.42 10.78 2.57
N GLY A 115 -4.01 9.70 2.05
CA GLY A 115 -3.60 8.33 2.34
C GLY A 115 -2.14 8.06 1.97
N VAL A 116 -1.70 8.50 0.80
CA VAL A 116 -0.29 8.40 0.37
C VAL A 116 0.63 9.16 1.34
N PHE A 117 0.23 10.35 1.77
CA PHE A 117 0.97 11.13 2.77
C PHE A 117 1.06 10.41 4.12
N HIS A 118 -0.05 9.88 4.64
CA HIS A 118 -0.10 9.22 5.94
C HIS A 118 0.79 7.98 5.99
N ILE A 119 0.66 7.08 5.02
CA ILE A 119 1.49 5.86 4.94
C ILE A 119 2.96 6.22 4.76
N THR A 120 3.28 7.14 3.84
CA THR A 120 4.65 7.55 3.59
C THR A 120 5.29 8.12 4.85
N ARG A 121 4.60 9.03 5.55
CA ARG A 121 5.06 9.60 6.82
C ARG A 121 5.36 8.55 7.87
N ALA A 122 4.46 7.57 8.04
CA ALA A 122 4.61 6.51 9.03
C ALA A 122 5.84 5.62 8.75
N VAL A 123 6.06 5.25 7.48
CA VAL A 123 7.17 4.38 7.07
C VAL A 123 8.52 5.12 7.05
N LEU A 124 8.51 6.42 6.75
CA LEU A 124 9.72 7.20 6.51
C LEU A 124 10.70 7.17 7.70
N LYS A 125 10.20 7.22 8.93
CA LYS A 125 11.04 7.13 10.15
C LYS A 125 11.88 5.85 10.19
N THR A 126 11.30 4.73 9.78
CA THR A 126 11.98 3.43 9.73
C THR A 126 13.03 3.42 8.61
N MET A 127 12.66 3.86 7.40
CA MET A 127 13.60 3.93 6.26
C MET A 127 14.77 4.88 6.53
N MET A 128 14.54 6.01 7.21
CA MET A 128 15.62 6.93 7.61
C MET A 128 16.59 6.27 8.59
N LYS A 129 16.10 5.54 9.59
CA LYS A 129 16.96 4.78 10.52
C LYS A 129 17.77 3.70 9.81
N GLN A 130 17.16 3.01 8.85
CA GLN A 130 17.81 2.02 7.99
C GLN A 130 18.82 2.63 7.04
N ARG A 131 18.77 3.94 6.77
CA ARG A 131 19.50 4.64 5.70
C ARG A 131 19.26 4.00 4.32
N SER A 132 18.13 3.35 4.16
CA SER A 132 17.74 2.64 2.94
C SER A 132 16.22 2.51 2.88
N GLY A 133 15.65 2.59 1.68
CA GLY A 133 14.24 2.41 1.40
C GLY A 133 13.90 2.88 -0.01
N LYS A 134 12.80 2.37 -0.55
CA LYS A 134 12.23 2.79 -1.82
C LYS A 134 10.74 3.01 -1.66
N ILE A 135 10.25 4.15 -2.15
CA ILE A 135 8.84 4.51 -2.12
C ILE A 135 8.36 4.62 -3.56
N ILE A 136 7.33 3.87 -3.89
CA ILE A 136 6.71 3.81 -5.22
C ILE A 136 5.25 4.21 -5.05
N SER A 137 4.82 5.23 -5.78
CA SER A 137 3.41 5.65 -5.81
C SER A 137 2.82 5.37 -7.18
N ILE A 138 1.71 4.62 -7.21
CA ILE A 138 0.99 4.33 -8.43
C ILE A 138 0.10 5.52 -8.77
N SER A 139 0.35 6.11 -9.91
CA SER A 139 -0.41 7.23 -10.47
C SER A 139 -1.19 6.79 -11.71
N SER A 140 -1.77 7.72 -12.42
CA SER A 140 -2.53 7.44 -13.63
C SER A 140 -2.15 8.38 -14.77
N VAL A 141 -2.20 7.87 -15.99
CA VAL A 141 -2.05 8.66 -17.22
C VAL A 141 -3.08 9.78 -17.32
N VAL A 142 -4.26 9.62 -16.73
CA VAL A 142 -5.28 10.68 -16.72
C VAL A 142 -4.87 11.92 -15.93
N GLY A 143 -3.87 11.80 -15.06
CA GLY A 143 -3.24 12.95 -14.39
C GLY A 143 -2.51 13.90 -15.35
N PHE A 144 -2.14 13.42 -16.55
CA PHE A 144 -1.53 14.22 -17.61
C PHE A 144 -2.52 14.61 -18.70
N SER A 145 -3.35 13.65 -19.16
CA SER A 145 -4.23 13.86 -20.31
C SER A 145 -5.59 14.43 -19.92
N GLY A 146 -5.96 14.33 -18.64
CA GLY A 146 -7.35 14.54 -18.23
C GLY A 146 -8.26 13.40 -18.66
N ASN A 147 -9.49 13.42 -18.17
CA ASN A 147 -10.57 12.50 -18.55
C ASN A 147 -11.92 13.19 -18.37
N PRO A 148 -12.86 13.06 -19.32
CA PRO A 148 -14.21 13.59 -19.13
C PRO A 148 -14.86 13.02 -17.85
N GLY A 149 -15.33 13.93 -16.97
CA GLY A 149 -15.91 13.54 -15.69
C GLY A 149 -14.95 13.13 -14.61
#